data_0016c3eceee41ce9ad969a53f506e98e
#
_entry.id   0016c3eceee41ce9ad969a53f506e98e
#
_cell.length_a   1.000
_cell.length_b   1.000
_cell.length_c   1.000
_cell.angle_alpha   90.00
_cell.angle_beta   90.00
_cell.angle_gamma   90.00
#
_symmetry.space_group_name_H-M   'P 1'
#
loop_
_entity.id
_entity.type
_entity.pdbx_description
1 polymer ?
#
loop_
_entity_poly.entity_id
_entity_poly.type
_entity_poly.pdbx_seq_one_letter_code
_entity_poly.pdbx_strand_id
1 'polypeptide(L)'
;MLRTMNRRQFLVSSSTAAGALALGGCASYQPSRDPLVGGGASSNPGVYEMRVYSIAPGKAEALHNRFRNHTLRLFVRHGIESVGYWMPTDTADQRLHFLLRYPSREEREARWKAFISDPEWKAAQKASEANGGLVTKAENPFFIRTDYSPAHRKGNISKGGVFELRTYTTPPGRLANLDARFRDHTIKLFAKHGISNWLYLHRMADQPEADVNLTYFVTHASQAAAKASFSAFGADPAWKAAREASEKAAGGSLTVNGGVKSVFLAATDYSPTR
;
A
#
# COMPACT_ATOMS: atom_id res chain seq x y z
N MET A 1 38.91 19.13 32.49
CA MET A 1 38.47 20.46 32.97
C MET A 1 36.95 20.51 32.81
N LEU A 2 36.29 20.52 33.96
CA LEU A 2 34.84 20.67 34.12
C LEU A 2 34.37 22.06 33.71
N ARG A 3 33.20 22.19 33.13
CA ARG A 3 32.29 23.30 33.43
C ARG A 3 30.84 22.93 33.21
N THR A 4 30.15 22.82 34.31
CA THR A 4 28.72 22.74 34.58
C THR A 4 28.00 24.10 34.41
N MET A 5 26.65 24.00 34.45
CA MET A 5 25.63 25.04 34.76
C MET A 5 24.88 25.56 33.51
N ASN A 6 23.51 25.75 33.48
CA ASN A 6 22.60 26.05 34.58
C ASN A 6 21.15 25.87 34.15
N ARG A 7 20.29 25.40 35.06
CA ARG A 7 18.84 25.44 35.03
C ARG A 7 18.34 26.87 35.16
N ARG A 8 17.27 27.24 34.45
CA ARG A 8 16.37 28.32 34.89
C ARG A 8 14.93 27.94 34.71
N GLN A 9 14.28 27.86 35.86
CA GLN A 9 12.81 27.85 36.07
C GLN A 9 12.23 29.19 35.62
N PHE A 10 10.96 29.16 35.11
CA PHE A 10 10.12 30.36 35.12
C PHE A 10 8.71 30.03 35.61
N LEU A 11 8.26 30.91 36.43
CA LEU A 11 7.16 30.89 37.38
C LEU A 11 5.76 30.94 36.73
N VAL A 12 4.84 30.39 37.49
CA VAL A 12 3.39 30.47 37.44
C VAL A 12 2.92 31.92 37.64
N SER A 13 1.91 32.34 36.89
CA SER A 13 1.06 33.49 37.26
C SER A 13 -0.42 33.09 37.09
N SER A 14 -1.05 32.95 38.21
CA SER A 14 -2.51 32.86 38.39
C SER A 14 -3.17 34.23 38.23
N SER A 15 -4.29 34.29 37.52
CA SER A 15 -5.24 35.42 37.65
C SER A 15 -6.67 34.88 37.61
N THR A 16 -7.28 34.94 38.77
CA THR A 16 -8.72 34.78 39.03
C THR A 16 -9.48 36.02 38.61
N ALA A 17 -10.60 35.83 37.93
CA ALA A 17 -11.71 36.81 37.95
C ALA A 17 -13.05 36.06 37.85
N ALA A 18 -13.92 36.39 38.81
CA ALA A 18 -15.23 35.80 39.05
C ALA A 18 -16.34 36.53 38.27
N GLY A 19 -17.40 35.78 37.99
CA GLY A 19 -18.77 36.31 38.07
C GLY A 19 -19.53 36.50 36.78
N ALA A 20 -20.54 35.66 36.54
CA ALA A 20 -21.96 36.01 36.49
C ALA A 20 -22.80 34.80 36.01
N LEU A 21 -23.76 34.45 36.85
CA LEU A 21 -24.87 33.53 36.54
C LEU A 21 -25.81 34.15 35.50
N ALA A 22 -26.23 33.36 34.50
CA ALA A 22 -27.51 33.57 33.82
C ALA A 22 -28.15 32.19 33.56
N LEU A 23 -29.31 32.01 34.18
CA LEU A 23 -30.25 30.90 34.01
C LEU A 23 -30.95 31.02 32.64
N GLY A 24 -31.17 29.90 31.97
CA GLY A 24 -32.25 29.87 30.98
C GLY A 24 -32.02 28.89 29.81
N GLY A 25 -32.83 27.82 29.77
CA GLY A 25 -33.20 27.19 28.54
C GLY A 25 -32.72 25.73 28.36
N CYS A 26 -33.46 24.76 28.91
CA CYS A 26 -33.44 23.38 28.44
C CYS A 26 -33.95 23.33 27.01
N ALA A 27 -33.07 23.19 26.06
CA ALA A 27 -33.43 22.76 24.71
C ALA A 27 -33.08 21.28 24.59
N SER A 28 -34.12 20.45 24.51
CA SER A 28 -34.05 19.03 24.24
C SER A 28 -33.41 18.81 22.87
N TYR A 29 -32.19 18.25 22.84
CA TYR A 29 -31.54 17.79 21.65
C TYR A 29 -32.21 16.49 21.17
N GLN A 30 -33.00 16.58 20.11
CA GLN A 30 -33.45 15.42 19.34
C GLN A 30 -32.40 15.15 18.25
N PRO A 31 -31.82 13.93 18.15
CA PRO A 31 -31.01 13.58 17.01
C PRO A 31 -31.94 13.33 15.83
N SER A 32 -31.89 14.20 14.84
CA SER A 32 -32.46 13.95 13.51
C SER A 32 -31.81 12.72 12.91
N ARG A 33 -32.60 11.67 12.70
CA ARG A 33 -32.27 10.53 11.85
C ARG A 33 -32.42 11.00 10.41
N ASP A 34 -31.33 11.36 9.77
CA ASP A 34 -31.26 11.38 8.30
C ASP A 34 -30.70 10.05 7.83
N PRO A 35 -31.45 9.31 7.02
CA PRO A 35 -30.97 8.09 6.37
C PRO A 35 -30.27 8.47 5.06
N LEU A 36 -29.13 7.84 4.83
CA LEU A 36 -28.52 7.68 3.52
C LEU A 36 -27.80 8.91 2.93
N VAL A 37 -26.64 9.24 3.48
CA VAL A 37 -25.58 9.81 2.65
C VAL A 37 -24.47 8.77 2.50
N GLY A 38 -24.19 8.45 1.26
CA GLY A 38 -23.30 7.40 0.82
C GLY A 38 -21.94 7.46 1.47
N GLY A 39 -21.32 6.30 1.61
CA GLY A 39 -19.98 6.13 2.16
C GLY A 39 -18.96 7.04 1.50
N GLY A 40 -18.70 8.17 2.15
CA GLY A 40 -17.61 9.06 1.80
C GLY A 40 -16.31 8.27 1.92
N ALA A 41 -15.62 8.07 0.81
CA ALA A 41 -14.26 7.59 0.83
C ALA A 41 -13.48 8.49 1.79
N SER A 42 -12.92 7.91 2.85
CA SER A 42 -12.08 8.63 3.81
C SER A 42 -11.09 9.49 3.04
N SER A 43 -11.10 10.80 3.28
CA SER A 43 -10.20 11.77 2.65
C SER A 43 -8.73 11.50 3.00
N ASN A 44 -8.47 10.64 3.99
CA ASN A 44 -7.12 10.21 4.34
C ASN A 44 -6.69 9.06 3.43
N PRO A 45 -5.67 9.26 2.57
CA PRO A 45 -5.17 8.21 1.67
C PRO A 45 -4.61 7.00 2.43
N GLY A 46 -4.27 7.16 3.72
CA GLY A 46 -3.69 6.12 4.56
C GLY A 46 -2.28 5.72 4.13
N VAL A 47 -1.72 4.80 4.90
CA VAL A 47 -0.41 4.21 4.66
C VAL A 47 -0.61 2.76 4.22
N TYR A 48 0.12 2.34 3.21
CA TYR A 48 0.15 0.97 2.73
C TYR A 48 1.44 0.29 3.20
N GLU A 49 1.31 -0.95 3.67
CA GLU A 49 2.43 -1.82 4.00
C GLU A 49 2.42 -3.00 3.03
N MET A 50 3.40 -3.06 2.12
CA MET A 50 3.62 -4.21 1.27
C MET A 50 4.43 -5.22 2.06
N ARG A 51 3.88 -6.42 2.23
CA ARG A 51 4.63 -7.50 2.88
C ARG A 51 4.95 -8.58 1.86
N VAL A 52 6.21 -8.98 1.84
CA VAL A 52 6.70 -10.07 0.98
C VAL A 52 7.33 -11.12 1.89
N TYR A 53 6.70 -12.28 1.97
CA TYR A 53 7.17 -13.39 2.78
C TYR A 53 7.81 -14.46 1.90
N SER A 54 9.11 -14.69 2.05
CA SER A 54 9.78 -15.86 1.49
C SER A 54 9.37 -17.09 2.29
N ILE A 55 8.63 -17.99 1.65
CA ILE A 55 8.07 -19.18 2.30
C ILE A 55 9.17 -20.23 2.47
N ALA A 56 9.25 -20.86 3.65
CA ALA A 56 10.17 -21.95 3.86
C ALA A 56 9.79 -23.17 3.00
N PRO A 57 10.77 -23.98 2.54
CA PRO A 57 10.50 -25.15 1.70
C PRO A 57 9.45 -26.07 2.30
N GLY A 58 8.44 -26.44 1.51
CA GLY A 58 7.34 -27.30 1.93
C GLY A 58 6.33 -26.70 2.91
N LYS A 59 6.41 -25.39 3.19
CA LYS A 59 5.54 -24.71 4.20
C LYS A 59 4.41 -23.87 3.59
N ALA A 60 4.25 -23.85 2.28
CA ALA A 60 3.27 -22.99 1.62
C ALA A 60 1.85 -23.23 2.10
N GLU A 61 1.40 -24.50 2.12
CA GLU A 61 0.02 -24.83 2.55
C GLU A 61 -0.22 -24.50 4.03
N ALA A 62 0.75 -24.76 4.90
CA ALA A 62 0.65 -24.40 6.31
C ALA A 62 0.52 -22.88 6.52
N LEU A 63 1.27 -22.08 5.74
CA LEU A 63 1.17 -20.62 5.75
C LEU A 63 -0.20 -20.16 5.25
N HIS A 64 -0.68 -20.68 4.12
CA HIS A 64 -1.99 -20.35 3.57
C HIS A 64 -3.12 -20.71 4.54
N ASN A 65 -3.06 -21.89 5.17
CA ASN A 65 -4.03 -22.32 6.18
C ASN A 65 -4.05 -21.40 7.40
N ARG A 66 -2.87 -20.92 7.86
CA ARG A 66 -2.80 -19.93 8.94
C ARG A 66 -3.47 -18.63 8.54
N PHE A 67 -3.29 -18.15 7.29
CA PHE A 67 -3.98 -16.96 6.80
C PHE A 67 -5.49 -17.16 6.75
N ARG A 68 -5.98 -18.22 6.13
CA ARG A 68 -7.42 -18.52 5.98
C ARG A 68 -8.13 -18.64 7.32
N ASN A 69 -7.56 -19.42 8.23
CA ASN A 69 -8.24 -19.85 9.44
C ASN A 69 -8.08 -18.88 10.62
N HIS A 70 -7.02 -18.07 10.62
CA HIS A 70 -6.68 -17.25 11.78
C HIS A 70 -6.35 -15.80 11.39
N THR A 71 -5.34 -15.58 10.55
CA THR A 71 -4.73 -14.25 10.36
C THR A 71 -5.73 -13.21 9.86
N LEU A 72 -6.53 -13.54 8.83
CA LEU A 72 -7.47 -12.59 8.23
C LEU A 72 -8.51 -12.09 9.21
N ARG A 73 -9.09 -13.00 9.99
CA ARG A 73 -10.09 -12.66 11.01
C ARG A 73 -9.48 -11.82 12.13
N LEU A 74 -8.26 -12.15 12.54
CA LEU A 74 -7.54 -11.39 13.56
C LEU A 74 -7.12 -10.01 13.04
N PHE A 75 -6.74 -9.88 11.78
CA PHE A 75 -6.50 -8.56 11.17
C PHE A 75 -7.75 -7.67 11.25
N VAL A 76 -8.92 -8.20 10.90
CA VAL A 76 -10.20 -7.46 11.04
C VAL A 76 -10.44 -7.05 12.50
N ARG A 77 -10.24 -7.97 13.46
CA ARG A 77 -10.39 -7.70 14.91
C ARG A 77 -9.52 -6.53 15.37
N HIS A 78 -8.31 -6.45 14.87
CA HIS A 78 -7.34 -5.40 15.23
C HIS A 78 -7.37 -4.20 14.29
N GLY A 79 -8.38 -4.06 13.43
CA GLY A 79 -8.55 -2.93 12.53
C GLY A 79 -7.50 -2.84 11.43
N ILE A 80 -6.79 -3.93 11.12
CA ILE A 80 -5.82 -4.01 10.03
C ILE A 80 -6.57 -4.29 8.72
N GLU A 81 -6.54 -3.36 7.79
CA GLU A 81 -7.22 -3.52 6.52
C GLU A 81 -6.41 -4.39 5.56
N SER A 82 -6.96 -5.55 5.18
CA SER A 82 -6.43 -6.37 4.10
C SER A 82 -6.85 -5.79 2.74
N VAL A 83 -5.87 -5.46 1.89
CA VAL A 83 -6.10 -4.97 0.52
C VAL A 83 -6.06 -6.14 -0.47
N GLY A 84 -5.06 -7.03 -0.37
CA GLY A 84 -4.98 -8.21 -1.21
C GLY A 84 -3.80 -9.12 -0.85
N TYR A 85 -3.86 -10.37 -1.35
CA TYR A 85 -2.88 -11.43 -1.13
C TYR A 85 -2.65 -12.17 -2.44
N TRP A 86 -1.39 -12.33 -2.84
CA TRP A 86 -1.02 -12.89 -4.14
C TRP A 86 0.21 -13.78 -4.05
N MET A 87 0.22 -14.80 -4.89
CA MET A 87 1.40 -15.59 -5.19
C MET A 87 1.91 -15.26 -6.60
N PRO A 88 3.23 -15.26 -6.84
CA PRO A 88 3.76 -15.21 -8.20
C PRO A 88 3.18 -16.33 -9.04
N THR A 89 2.94 -16.05 -10.32
CA THR A 89 2.49 -17.07 -11.29
C THR A 89 3.63 -18.00 -11.71
N ASP A 90 4.87 -17.57 -11.50
CA ASP A 90 6.04 -18.46 -11.55
C ASP A 90 6.08 -19.28 -10.27
N THR A 91 5.81 -20.57 -10.37
CA THR A 91 5.75 -21.50 -9.24
C THR A 91 7.09 -21.74 -8.55
N ALA A 92 8.21 -21.38 -9.19
CA ALA A 92 9.52 -21.42 -8.55
C ALA A 92 9.71 -20.28 -7.55
N ASP A 93 8.96 -19.18 -7.70
CA ASP A 93 8.97 -18.05 -6.77
C ASP A 93 7.96 -18.27 -5.63
N GLN A 94 8.45 -18.79 -4.51
CA GLN A 94 7.66 -19.11 -3.31
C GLN A 94 7.55 -17.91 -2.36
N ARG A 95 7.14 -16.75 -2.90
CA ARG A 95 6.92 -15.54 -2.08
C ARG A 95 5.44 -15.16 -2.02
N LEU A 96 4.88 -15.11 -0.82
CA LEU A 96 3.55 -14.53 -0.61
C LEU A 96 3.67 -13.00 -0.56
N HIS A 97 3.07 -12.33 -1.52
CA HIS A 97 2.93 -10.88 -1.55
C HIS A 97 1.57 -10.49 -0.97
N PHE A 98 1.53 -9.54 -0.04
CA PHE A 98 0.26 -9.01 0.42
C PHE A 98 0.36 -7.54 0.81
N LEU A 99 -0.74 -6.84 0.67
CA LEU A 99 -0.86 -5.42 0.90
C LEU A 99 -1.86 -5.15 2.01
N LEU A 100 -1.41 -4.46 3.03
CA LEU A 100 -2.22 -3.98 4.15
C LEU A 100 -2.35 -2.46 4.08
N ARG A 101 -3.43 -1.92 4.66
CA ARG A 101 -3.63 -0.47 4.75
C ARG A 101 -3.98 -0.07 6.18
N TYR A 102 -3.47 1.08 6.57
CA TYR A 102 -3.69 1.69 7.87
C TYR A 102 -4.01 3.18 7.72
N PRO A 103 -4.70 3.81 8.68
CA PRO A 103 -4.93 5.26 8.64
C PRO A 103 -3.63 6.07 8.70
N SER A 104 -2.64 5.64 9.50
CA SER A 104 -1.33 6.27 9.65
C SER A 104 -0.25 5.27 10.09
N ARG A 105 1.00 5.73 10.18
CA ARG A 105 2.12 4.93 10.71
C ARG A 105 1.93 4.61 12.21
N GLU A 106 1.46 5.57 12.98
CA GLU A 106 1.22 5.40 14.41
C GLU A 106 0.11 4.37 14.65
N GLU A 107 -0.98 4.45 13.86
CA GLU A 107 -2.06 3.47 13.90
C GLU A 107 -1.56 2.07 13.50
N ARG A 108 -0.68 2.00 12.51
CA ARG A 108 -0.05 0.71 12.14
C ARG A 108 0.72 0.11 13.30
N GLU A 109 1.56 0.90 13.97
CA GLU A 109 2.36 0.39 15.10
C GLU A 109 1.46 -0.12 16.23
N ALA A 110 0.42 0.64 16.60
CA ALA A 110 -0.53 0.26 17.65
C ALA A 110 -1.29 -1.02 17.28
N ARG A 111 -1.86 -1.10 16.07
CA ARG A 111 -2.68 -2.23 15.61
C ARG A 111 -1.85 -3.49 15.44
N TRP A 112 -0.65 -3.35 14.88
CA TRP A 112 0.27 -4.47 14.71
C TRP A 112 0.73 -5.03 16.07
N LYS A 113 1.08 -4.15 17.02
CA LYS A 113 1.43 -4.56 18.39
C LYS A 113 0.27 -5.29 19.05
N ALA A 114 -0.95 -4.80 18.93
CA ALA A 114 -2.15 -5.46 19.46
C ALA A 114 -2.35 -6.85 18.83
N PHE A 115 -2.22 -6.96 17.49
CA PHE A 115 -2.33 -8.22 16.78
C PHE A 115 -1.28 -9.26 17.22
N ILE A 116 0.01 -8.90 17.26
CA ILE A 116 1.06 -9.87 17.64
C ILE A 116 1.01 -10.24 19.12
N SER A 117 0.33 -9.44 19.96
CA SER A 117 0.13 -9.71 21.38
C SER A 117 -1.12 -10.55 21.67
N ASP A 118 -2.02 -10.70 20.69
CA ASP A 118 -3.26 -11.46 20.83
C ASP A 118 -2.98 -12.93 21.17
N PRO A 119 -3.55 -13.46 22.28
CA PRO A 119 -3.34 -14.85 22.68
C PRO A 119 -3.71 -15.87 21.59
N GLU A 120 -4.78 -15.59 20.83
CA GLU A 120 -5.22 -16.47 19.74
C GLU A 120 -4.21 -16.48 18.59
N TRP A 121 -3.65 -15.30 18.25
CA TRP A 121 -2.57 -15.22 17.27
C TRP A 121 -1.35 -16.04 17.72
N LYS A 122 -0.91 -15.87 18.96
CA LYS A 122 0.23 -16.62 19.52
C LYS A 122 0.01 -18.11 19.48
N ALA A 123 -1.21 -18.57 19.83
CA ALA A 123 -1.57 -19.98 19.76
C ALA A 123 -1.54 -20.50 18.31
N ALA A 124 -2.13 -19.78 17.37
CA ALA A 124 -2.16 -20.14 15.96
C ALA A 124 -0.73 -20.16 15.35
N GLN A 125 0.09 -19.17 15.69
CA GLN A 125 1.49 -19.12 15.27
C GLN A 125 2.25 -20.34 15.79
N LYS A 126 2.20 -20.58 17.10
CA LYS A 126 2.86 -21.73 17.75
C LYS A 126 2.43 -23.06 17.13
N ALA A 127 1.13 -23.27 16.92
CA ALA A 127 0.61 -24.49 16.33
C ALA A 127 1.09 -24.70 14.89
N SER A 128 1.03 -23.64 14.06
CA SER A 128 1.44 -23.71 12.65
C SER A 128 2.96 -23.87 12.47
N GLU A 129 3.75 -23.44 13.44
CA GLU A 129 5.22 -23.48 13.43
C GLU A 129 5.81 -24.62 14.26
N ALA A 130 4.98 -25.56 14.75
CA ALA A 130 5.42 -26.71 15.57
C ALA A 130 6.51 -27.56 14.89
N ASN A 131 6.48 -27.63 13.56
CA ASN A 131 7.45 -28.35 12.74
C ASN A 131 8.44 -27.40 12.00
N GLY A 132 8.75 -26.24 12.59
CA GLY A 132 9.66 -25.23 12.05
C GLY A 132 8.94 -24.00 11.50
N GLY A 133 9.68 -22.90 11.35
CA GLY A 133 9.16 -21.63 10.87
C GLY A 133 8.57 -21.71 9.45
N LEU A 134 7.52 -20.94 9.20
CA LEU A 134 6.85 -20.91 7.90
C LEU A 134 7.49 -19.89 6.93
N VAL A 135 8.20 -18.89 7.45
CA VAL A 135 8.78 -17.78 6.69
C VAL A 135 10.26 -17.66 7.01
N THR A 136 11.09 -17.63 5.97
CA THR A 136 12.55 -17.47 6.11
C THR A 136 12.99 -16.01 6.05
N LYS A 137 12.24 -15.17 5.32
CA LYS A 137 12.49 -13.74 5.21
C LYS A 137 11.16 -12.99 5.07
N ALA A 138 11.04 -11.86 5.77
CA ALA A 138 9.90 -10.95 5.64
C ALA A 138 10.42 -9.55 5.27
N GLU A 139 9.89 -8.99 4.19
CA GLU A 139 10.10 -7.59 3.79
C GLU A 139 8.79 -6.84 4.00
N ASN A 140 8.85 -5.59 4.45
CA ASN A 140 7.67 -4.82 4.80
C ASN A 140 7.83 -3.31 4.55
N PRO A 141 8.20 -2.87 3.33
CA PRO A 141 8.27 -1.46 3.00
C PRO A 141 6.91 -0.77 3.10
N PHE A 142 6.95 0.52 3.39
CA PHE A 142 5.77 1.37 3.53
C PHE A 142 5.62 2.33 2.37
N PHE A 143 4.36 2.58 2.01
CA PHE A 143 4.01 3.36 0.83
C PHE A 143 2.88 4.34 1.14
N ILE A 144 2.83 5.39 0.34
CA ILE A 144 1.68 6.28 0.18
C ILE A 144 1.17 6.21 -1.26
N ARG A 145 -0.11 6.47 -1.45
CA ARG A 145 -0.70 6.52 -2.78
C ARG A 145 -0.24 7.78 -3.51
N THR A 146 0.08 7.66 -4.81
CA THR A 146 0.35 8.83 -5.65
C THR A 146 -0.94 9.65 -5.86
N ASP A 147 -0.81 10.92 -6.21
CA ASP A 147 -1.95 11.84 -6.47
C ASP A 147 -2.78 11.42 -7.69
N TYR A 148 -2.16 10.76 -8.66
CA TYR A 148 -2.81 10.26 -9.88
C TYR A 148 -3.30 8.80 -9.77
N SER A 149 -3.06 8.13 -8.66
CA SER A 149 -3.51 6.75 -8.47
C SER A 149 -5.04 6.68 -8.36
N PRO A 150 -5.71 5.73 -9.03
CA PRO A 150 -7.07 5.39 -8.68
C PRO A 150 -7.19 5.03 -7.19
N ALA A 151 -8.35 5.25 -6.59
CA ALA A 151 -8.64 4.67 -5.29
C ALA A 151 -8.61 3.15 -5.40
N HIS A 152 -7.92 2.46 -4.47
CA HIS A 152 -7.92 1.01 -4.50
C HIS A 152 -9.35 0.48 -4.32
N ARG A 153 -9.69 -0.56 -5.07
CA ARG A 153 -10.97 -1.25 -5.01
C ARG A 153 -10.72 -2.71 -4.69
N LYS A 154 -11.61 -3.30 -3.90
CA LYS A 154 -11.64 -4.74 -3.61
C LYS A 154 -12.62 -5.47 -4.55
N GLY A 155 -12.62 -6.77 -4.51
CA GLY A 155 -13.48 -7.60 -5.33
C GLY A 155 -12.76 -8.18 -6.54
N ASN A 156 -13.51 -8.58 -7.56
CA ASN A 156 -12.97 -9.21 -8.77
C ASN A 156 -12.41 -8.15 -9.75
N ILE A 157 -11.26 -7.59 -9.40
CA ILE A 157 -10.60 -6.49 -10.13
C ILE A 157 -9.92 -7.01 -11.40
N SER A 158 -9.28 -8.17 -11.33
CA SER A 158 -8.61 -8.79 -12.47
C SER A 158 -9.58 -9.53 -13.39
N LYS A 159 -10.85 -9.69 -12.99
CA LYS A 159 -11.88 -10.44 -13.72
C LYS A 159 -11.44 -11.87 -14.06
N GLY A 160 -10.73 -12.53 -13.15
CA GLY A 160 -10.19 -13.87 -13.34
C GLY A 160 -8.85 -13.92 -14.07
N GLY A 161 -8.25 -12.76 -14.38
CA GLY A 161 -6.93 -12.64 -14.98
C GLY A 161 -5.80 -12.56 -13.95
N VAL A 162 -4.76 -11.82 -14.28
CA VAL A 162 -3.56 -11.69 -13.45
C VAL A 162 -3.31 -10.24 -13.05
N PHE A 163 -2.70 -10.07 -11.89
CA PHE A 163 -2.08 -8.81 -11.49
C PHE A 163 -0.64 -8.78 -11.97
N GLU A 164 -0.14 -7.60 -12.24
CA GLU A 164 1.28 -7.37 -12.47
C GLU A 164 1.74 -6.26 -11.51
N LEU A 165 2.65 -6.63 -10.61
CA LEU A 165 3.36 -5.69 -9.73
C LEU A 165 4.61 -5.21 -10.46
N ARG A 166 4.69 -3.90 -10.66
CA ARG A 166 5.82 -3.27 -11.35
C ARG A 166 6.51 -2.27 -10.43
N THR A 167 7.83 -2.25 -10.50
CA THR A 167 8.66 -1.26 -9.82
C THR A 167 9.58 -0.61 -10.83
N TYR A 168 9.53 0.73 -10.89
CA TYR A 168 10.41 1.53 -11.73
C TYR A 168 11.39 2.28 -10.83
N THR A 169 12.68 2.13 -11.14
CA THR A 169 13.74 2.90 -10.47
C THR A 169 14.25 3.96 -11.43
N THR A 170 14.18 5.22 -10.98
CA THR A 170 14.68 6.38 -11.75
C THR A 170 16.13 6.69 -11.38
N PRO A 171 16.87 7.40 -12.25
CA PRO A 171 18.04 8.14 -11.80
C PRO A 171 17.64 9.14 -10.71
N PRO A 172 18.54 9.50 -9.77
CA PRO A 172 18.27 10.51 -8.74
C PRO A 172 17.72 11.80 -9.35
N GLY A 173 16.70 12.38 -8.69
CA GLY A 173 16.05 13.62 -9.10
C GLY A 173 15.05 13.51 -10.25
N ARG A 174 14.83 12.32 -10.82
CA ARG A 174 13.90 12.15 -11.98
C ARG A 174 12.55 11.53 -11.65
N LEU A 175 12.27 11.21 -10.39
CA LEU A 175 10.99 10.61 -10.01
C LEU A 175 9.81 11.53 -10.34
N ALA A 176 9.92 12.83 -10.06
CA ALA A 176 8.87 13.80 -10.38
C ALA A 176 8.58 13.88 -11.89
N ASN A 177 9.59 13.74 -12.75
CA ASN A 177 9.41 13.68 -14.20
C ASN A 177 8.70 12.39 -14.65
N LEU A 178 9.02 11.26 -13.98
CA LEU A 178 8.33 9.99 -14.21
C LEU A 178 6.86 10.10 -13.79
N ASP A 179 6.56 10.70 -12.65
CA ASP A 179 5.20 10.95 -12.17
C ASP A 179 4.39 11.81 -13.14
N ALA A 180 4.96 12.90 -13.62
CA ALA A 180 4.32 13.75 -14.62
C ALA A 180 3.98 12.93 -15.87
N ARG A 181 4.91 12.12 -16.39
CA ARG A 181 4.64 11.25 -17.54
C ARG A 181 3.52 10.23 -17.25
N PHE A 182 3.47 9.65 -16.05
CA PHE A 182 2.39 8.73 -15.68
C PHE A 182 1.05 9.43 -15.60
N ARG A 183 0.98 10.55 -14.91
CA ARG A 183 -0.24 11.36 -14.71
C ARG A 183 -0.81 11.85 -16.03
N ASP A 184 0.03 12.44 -16.85
CA ASP A 184 -0.43 13.19 -18.02
C ASP A 184 -0.65 12.29 -19.25
N HIS A 185 0.05 11.15 -19.33
CA HIS A 185 0.06 10.32 -20.53
C HIS A 185 -0.12 8.82 -20.24
N THR A 186 0.71 8.20 -19.35
CA THR A 186 0.86 6.75 -19.30
C THR A 186 -0.43 6.05 -18.86
N ILE A 187 -1.11 6.53 -17.82
CA ILE A 187 -2.34 5.93 -17.30
C ILE A 187 -3.43 5.87 -18.37
N LYS A 188 -3.62 6.95 -19.10
CA LYS A 188 -4.59 7.01 -20.20
C LYS A 188 -4.23 6.07 -21.34
N LEU A 189 -2.96 6.02 -21.72
CA LEU A 189 -2.46 5.14 -22.77
C LEU A 189 -2.50 3.66 -22.35
N PHE A 190 -2.24 3.34 -21.09
CA PHE A 190 -2.44 2.00 -20.56
C PHE A 190 -3.88 1.54 -20.73
N ALA A 191 -4.84 2.37 -20.31
CA ALA A 191 -6.27 2.07 -20.48
C ALA A 191 -6.66 1.88 -21.96
N LYS A 192 -6.13 2.72 -22.87
CA LYS A 192 -6.34 2.60 -24.32
C LYS A 192 -5.89 1.23 -24.85
N HIS A 193 -4.82 0.69 -24.34
CA HIS A 193 -4.24 -0.59 -24.77
C HIS A 193 -4.64 -1.79 -23.90
N GLY A 194 -5.72 -1.67 -23.12
CA GLY A 194 -6.27 -2.79 -22.34
C GLY A 194 -5.47 -3.16 -21.09
N ILE A 195 -4.57 -2.28 -20.62
CA ILE A 195 -3.87 -2.40 -19.35
C ILE A 195 -4.73 -1.71 -18.29
N SER A 196 -5.31 -2.46 -17.36
CA SER A 196 -6.20 -1.90 -16.35
C SER A 196 -5.40 -1.34 -15.17
N ASN A 197 -5.49 -0.02 -14.99
CA ASN A 197 -4.84 0.67 -13.88
C ASN A 197 -5.56 0.37 -12.56
N TRP A 198 -4.81 -0.03 -11.52
CA TRP A 198 -5.41 -0.34 -10.23
C TRP A 198 -4.84 0.49 -9.07
N LEU A 199 -3.53 0.53 -8.86
CA LEU A 199 -2.92 1.22 -7.70
C LEU A 199 -1.50 1.67 -8.00
N TYR A 200 -1.17 2.93 -7.70
CA TYR A 200 0.16 3.53 -7.87
C TYR A 200 0.65 4.07 -6.54
N LEU A 201 1.87 3.73 -6.17
CA LEU A 201 2.43 3.93 -4.83
C LEU A 201 3.84 4.49 -4.89
N HIS A 202 4.13 5.46 -4.01
CA HIS A 202 5.50 5.84 -3.67
C HIS A 202 5.89 5.25 -2.32
N ARG A 203 7.13 4.90 -2.15
CA ARG A 203 7.66 4.62 -0.81
C ARG A 203 7.52 5.86 0.06
N MET A 204 7.27 5.67 1.35
CA MET A 204 7.29 6.79 2.30
C MET A 204 8.70 7.36 2.41
N ALA A 205 8.81 8.65 2.71
CA ALA A 205 10.09 9.39 2.70
C ALA A 205 11.15 8.82 3.65
N ASP A 206 10.73 8.09 4.69
CA ASP A 206 11.60 7.40 5.65
C ASP A 206 12.11 6.04 5.15
N GLN A 207 11.68 5.60 3.97
CA GLN A 207 12.06 4.30 3.41
C GLN A 207 13.23 4.42 2.43
N PRO A 208 14.10 3.40 2.34
CA PRO A 208 15.16 3.37 1.33
C PRO A 208 14.59 3.57 -0.08
N GLU A 209 15.30 4.30 -0.92
CA GLU A 209 14.94 4.55 -2.34
C GLU A 209 13.58 5.24 -2.54
N ALA A 210 13.09 6.00 -1.54
CA ALA A 210 11.81 6.70 -1.60
C ALA A 210 11.77 7.76 -2.71
N ASP A 211 12.91 8.35 -3.00
CA ASP A 211 13.11 9.44 -3.96
C ASP A 211 13.36 8.97 -5.41
N VAL A 212 13.43 7.64 -5.63
CA VAL A 212 13.75 7.07 -6.95
C VAL A 212 12.77 5.99 -7.42
N ASN A 213 11.86 5.50 -6.57
CA ASN A 213 10.99 4.38 -6.92
C ASN A 213 9.52 4.75 -7.08
N LEU A 214 8.95 4.32 -8.21
CA LEU A 214 7.51 4.19 -8.42
C LEU A 214 7.14 2.70 -8.42
N THR A 215 6.22 2.29 -7.53
CA THR A 215 5.67 0.94 -7.47
C THR A 215 4.19 0.96 -7.81
N TYR A 216 3.74 0.06 -8.68
CA TYR A 216 2.34 0.04 -9.06
C TYR A 216 1.83 -1.34 -9.45
N PHE A 217 0.51 -1.49 -9.38
CA PHE A 217 -0.21 -2.66 -9.83
C PHE A 217 -1.10 -2.32 -11.01
N VAL A 218 -1.05 -3.15 -12.01
CA VAL A 218 -2.01 -3.21 -13.12
C VAL A 218 -2.60 -4.60 -13.22
N THR A 219 -3.72 -4.75 -13.94
CA THR A 219 -4.32 -6.05 -14.17
C THR A 219 -4.51 -6.33 -15.65
N HIS A 220 -4.46 -7.61 -16.00
CA HIS A 220 -4.58 -8.11 -17.36
C HIS A 220 -5.48 -9.36 -17.39
N ALA A 221 -6.13 -9.62 -18.50
CA ALA A 221 -6.92 -10.85 -18.69
C ALA A 221 -6.04 -12.11 -18.62
N SER A 222 -4.75 -12.01 -18.98
CA SER A 222 -3.75 -13.07 -18.89
C SER A 222 -2.36 -12.49 -19.09
N GLN A 223 -1.30 -13.28 -18.84
CA GLN A 223 0.08 -12.88 -19.17
C GLN A 223 0.28 -12.69 -20.68
N ALA A 224 -0.38 -13.51 -21.51
CA ALA A 224 -0.35 -13.33 -22.96
C ALA A 224 -1.00 -12.01 -23.38
N ALA A 225 -2.14 -11.65 -22.79
CA ALA A 225 -2.80 -10.37 -23.01
C ALA A 225 -1.91 -9.20 -22.55
N ALA A 226 -1.23 -9.33 -21.41
CA ALA A 226 -0.27 -8.32 -20.94
C ALA A 226 0.82 -8.05 -21.97
N LYS A 227 1.45 -9.12 -22.49
CA LYS A 227 2.49 -9.03 -23.52
C LYS A 227 1.99 -8.31 -24.77
N ALA A 228 0.79 -8.66 -25.26
CA ALA A 228 0.17 -8.01 -26.42
C ALA A 228 -0.13 -6.53 -26.16
N SER A 229 -0.71 -6.21 -25.00
CA SER A 229 -1.04 -4.85 -24.59
C SER A 229 0.20 -3.97 -24.45
N PHE A 230 1.26 -4.44 -23.82
CA PHE A 230 2.52 -3.68 -23.71
C PHE A 230 3.22 -3.52 -25.04
N SER A 231 3.14 -4.50 -25.96
CA SER A 231 3.66 -4.37 -27.32
C SER A 231 2.92 -3.27 -28.09
N ALA A 232 1.58 -3.28 -28.05
CA ALA A 232 0.75 -2.27 -28.69
C ALA A 232 0.96 -0.87 -28.08
N PHE A 233 1.04 -0.78 -26.76
CA PHE A 233 1.39 0.47 -26.05
C PHE A 233 2.77 0.99 -26.47
N GLY A 234 3.78 0.15 -26.53
CA GLY A 234 5.14 0.54 -26.93
C GLY A 234 5.24 1.02 -28.38
N ALA A 235 4.36 0.52 -29.24
CA ALA A 235 4.27 0.93 -30.66
C ALA A 235 3.48 2.23 -30.86
N ASP A 236 2.66 2.66 -29.89
CA ASP A 236 1.77 3.82 -30.01
C ASP A 236 2.59 5.11 -30.25
N PRO A 237 2.31 5.88 -31.31
CA PRO A 237 3.00 7.15 -31.59
C PRO A 237 2.84 8.17 -30.45
N ALA A 238 1.68 8.21 -29.77
CA ALA A 238 1.45 9.11 -28.65
C ALA A 238 2.34 8.75 -27.45
N TRP A 239 2.57 7.45 -27.20
CA TRP A 239 3.51 7.00 -26.19
C TRP A 239 4.95 7.39 -26.54
N LYS A 240 5.38 7.15 -27.79
CA LYS A 240 6.73 7.49 -28.25
C LYS A 240 7.01 8.99 -28.08
N ALA A 241 6.07 9.84 -28.51
CA ALA A 241 6.16 11.28 -28.35
C ALA A 241 6.22 11.72 -26.88
N ALA A 242 5.34 11.18 -26.02
CA ALA A 242 5.33 11.48 -24.59
C ALA A 242 6.63 11.04 -23.89
N ARG A 243 7.14 9.88 -24.26
CA ARG A 243 8.41 9.36 -23.75
C ARG A 243 9.57 10.27 -24.13
N GLU A 244 9.71 10.57 -25.41
CA GLU A 244 10.77 11.43 -25.94
C GLU A 244 10.74 12.82 -25.29
N ALA A 245 9.58 13.46 -25.23
CA ALA A 245 9.41 14.78 -24.63
C ALA A 245 9.79 14.78 -23.16
N SER A 246 9.33 13.79 -22.38
CA SER A 246 9.62 13.67 -20.95
C SER A 246 11.10 13.37 -20.66
N GLU A 247 11.74 12.51 -21.47
CA GLU A 247 13.17 12.18 -21.34
C GLU A 247 14.04 13.38 -21.75
N LYS A 248 13.65 14.13 -22.79
CA LYS A 248 14.32 15.38 -23.18
C LYS A 248 14.23 16.44 -22.08
N ALA A 249 13.05 16.63 -21.50
CA ALA A 249 12.84 17.60 -20.42
C ALA A 249 13.63 17.24 -19.15
N ALA A 250 13.83 15.95 -18.89
CA ALA A 250 14.59 15.47 -17.75
C ALA A 250 16.12 15.35 -18.00
N GLY A 251 16.58 15.64 -19.23
CA GLY A 251 17.98 15.48 -19.61
C GLY A 251 18.44 14.02 -19.74
N GLY A 252 17.53 13.10 -20.06
CA GLY A 252 17.83 11.68 -20.32
C GLY A 252 16.75 10.71 -19.83
N SER A 253 17.04 9.40 -19.88
CA SER A 253 16.10 8.35 -19.50
C SER A 253 15.51 8.56 -18.11
N LEU A 254 14.21 8.27 -17.97
CA LEU A 254 13.49 8.31 -16.69
C LEU A 254 13.61 7.02 -15.88
N THR A 255 14.27 5.99 -16.41
CA THR A 255 14.56 4.76 -15.67
C THR A 255 16.04 4.39 -15.84
N VAL A 256 16.64 3.85 -14.78
CA VAL A 256 18.00 3.30 -14.86
C VAL A 256 18.00 2.01 -15.71
N ASN A 257 19.15 1.61 -16.20
CA ASN A 257 19.28 0.31 -16.88
C ASN A 257 18.88 -0.83 -15.92
N GLY A 258 17.98 -1.72 -16.38
CA GLY A 258 17.40 -2.77 -15.53
C GLY A 258 16.48 -2.27 -14.41
N GLY A 259 16.15 -0.97 -14.37
CA GLY A 259 15.31 -0.36 -13.35
C GLY A 259 13.80 -0.61 -13.51
N VAL A 260 13.38 -1.30 -14.57
CA VAL A 260 11.99 -1.74 -14.76
C VAL A 260 11.89 -3.21 -14.36
N LYS A 261 11.27 -3.48 -13.22
CA LYS A 261 11.02 -4.84 -12.73
C LYS A 261 9.53 -5.13 -12.75
N SER A 262 9.14 -6.37 -13.04
CA SER A 262 7.75 -6.80 -12.96
C SER A 262 7.64 -8.23 -12.46
N VAL A 263 6.54 -8.52 -11.76
CA VAL A 263 6.16 -9.87 -11.31
C VAL A 263 4.68 -10.05 -11.60
N PHE A 264 4.34 -11.13 -12.31
CA PHE A 264 2.95 -11.54 -12.46
C PHE A 264 2.47 -12.28 -11.23
N LEU A 265 1.28 -11.93 -10.77
CA LEU A 265 0.72 -12.37 -9.51
C LEU A 265 -0.69 -12.93 -9.73
N ALA A 266 -0.97 -14.08 -9.13
CA ALA A 266 -2.31 -14.66 -9.01
C ALA A 266 -2.84 -14.39 -7.60
N ALA A 267 -4.09 -13.93 -7.50
CA ALA A 267 -4.73 -13.74 -6.21
C ALA A 267 -4.94 -15.09 -5.51
N THR A 268 -4.68 -15.14 -4.20
CA THR A 268 -5.03 -16.30 -3.38
C THR A 268 -6.55 -16.44 -3.24
N ASP A 269 -7.04 -17.64 -2.91
CA ASP A 269 -8.48 -17.91 -2.71
C ASP A 269 -9.10 -17.06 -1.58
N TYR A 270 -8.31 -16.65 -0.62
CA TYR A 270 -8.72 -15.81 0.52
C TYR A 270 -8.46 -14.31 0.31
N SER A 271 -7.94 -13.90 -0.83
CA SER A 271 -7.69 -12.48 -1.12
C SER A 271 -9.00 -11.70 -1.27
N PRO A 272 -9.17 -10.54 -0.58
CA PRO A 272 -10.32 -9.67 -0.79
C PRO A 272 -10.31 -8.97 -2.15
N THR A 273 -9.16 -8.95 -2.83
CA THR A 273 -8.98 -8.42 -4.19
C THR A 273 -8.46 -9.53 -5.09
N ARG A 274 -9.21 -9.83 -6.13
CA ARG A 274 -8.96 -10.92 -7.07
C ARG A 274 -8.93 -10.43 -8.52
#